data_5df2d09f6a1154c082812417766514cb
#
_entry.id   5df2d09f6a1154c082812417766514cb
#
_cell.length_a   1.000
_cell.length_b   1.000
_cell.length_c   1.000
_cell.angle_alpha   90.00
_cell.angle_beta   90.00
_cell.angle_gamma   90.00
#
_symmetry.space_group_name_H-M   'P 1'
#
loop_
_entity.id
_entity.type
_entity.pdbx_description
1 polymer ?
#
loop_
_entity_poly.entity_id
_entity_poly.type
_entity_poly.pdbx_seq_one_letter_code
_entity_poly.pdbx_strand_id
1 'polypeptide(L)'
;MKQILAEALGRFEGEGVWRDEAGDSRRYRVEMALADLPGGGLRCSFRHTFFEEDTPEVVQSLDFVAGSESILSFRMQGLPYAGRGYFGRDLLHYTIPIPGNSVEVTHFFTSDGVVVAGSSERNSRGRYIMWEERLLKIAATERNEG
;
A
#
# COMPACT_ATOMS: atom_id res chain seq x y z
N MET A 1 5.73 4.91 17.30
CA MET A 1 5.43 4.03 16.16
C MET A 1 4.77 2.73 16.56
N LYS A 2 5.27 2.05 17.58
CA LYS A 2 4.69 0.77 17.97
C LYS A 2 3.19 0.84 18.22
N GLN A 3 2.74 1.84 18.95
CA GLN A 3 1.34 1.94 19.28
C GLN A 3 0.47 2.18 18.04
N ILE A 4 0.97 3.03 17.15
CA ILE A 4 0.23 3.33 15.92
C ILE A 4 0.19 2.09 15.03
N LEU A 5 1.31 1.37 14.95
CA LEU A 5 1.34 0.16 14.17
C LEU A 5 0.35 -0.87 14.70
N ALA A 6 0.26 -0.99 16.03
CA ALA A 6 -0.68 -1.97 16.59
C ALA A 6 -2.11 -1.66 16.18
N GLU A 7 -2.48 -0.39 16.15
CA GLU A 7 -3.83 -0.02 15.74
C GLU A 7 -4.06 -0.19 14.26
N ALA A 8 -3.01 -0.04 13.47
CA ALA A 8 -3.13 -0.18 12.03
C ALA A 8 -3.08 -1.63 11.55
N LEU A 9 -2.63 -2.55 12.42
CA LEU A 9 -2.51 -3.95 12.01
C LEU A 9 -3.86 -4.55 11.72
N GLY A 10 -3.91 -5.44 10.75
CA GLY A 10 -5.12 -6.15 10.42
C GLY A 10 -5.29 -6.30 8.93
N ARG A 11 -6.49 -6.67 8.55
CA ARG A 11 -6.88 -6.87 7.15
C ARG A 11 -7.89 -5.83 6.75
N PHE A 12 -7.78 -5.41 5.49
CA PHE A 12 -8.60 -4.33 4.95
C PHE A 12 -9.11 -4.74 3.59
N GLU A 13 -10.32 -4.37 3.26
CA GLU A 13 -10.90 -4.64 1.95
C GLU A 13 -11.68 -3.45 1.45
N GLY A 14 -11.69 -3.28 0.16
CA GLY A 14 -12.45 -2.21 -0.47
C GLY A 14 -12.21 -2.13 -1.95
N GLU A 15 -12.34 -0.94 -2.48
CA GLU A 15 -12.18 -0.72 -3.91
C GLU A 15 -11.28 0.47 -4.16
N GLY A 16 -10.70 0.46 -5.34
CA GLY A 16 -9.90 1.56 -5.81
C GLY A 16 -10.19 1.86 -7.26
N VAL A 17 -9.68 2.99 -7.69
CA VAL A 17 -9.72 3.38 -9.09
C VAL A 17 -8.39 4.04 -9.42
N TRP A 18 -7.83 3.69 -10.56
CA TRP A 18 -6.72 4.46 -11.08
C TRP A 18 -7.15 5.16 -12.36
N ARG A 19 -6.49 6.29 -12.61
CA ARG A 19 -6.75 7.10 -13.78
C ARG A 19 -5.42 7.52 -14.37
N ASP A 20 -5.34 7.59 -15.69
CA ASP A 20 -4.16 8.11 -16.34
C ASP A 20 -4.44 9.48 -16.94
N GLU A 21 -3.37 10.14 -17.40
CA GLU A 21 -3.48 11.49 -17.93
C GLU A 21 -4.23 11.55 -19.24
N ALA A 22 -4.45 10.42 -19.89
CA ALA A 22 -5.21 10.37 -21.13
C ALA A 22 -6.71 10.19 -20.90
N GLY A 23 -7.11 10.05 -19.63
CA GLY A 23 -8.52 9.92 -19.31
C GLY A 23 -9.00 8.49 -19.13
N ASP A 24 -8.14 7.50 -19.31
CA ASP A 24 -8.51 6.14 -19.03
C ASP A 24 -8.61 5.92 -17.52
N SER A 25 -9.53 5.07 -17.11
CA SER A 25 -9.64 4.72 -15.70
C SER A 25 -10.02 3.25 -15.59
N ARG A 26 -9.63 2.65 -14.46
CA ARG A 26 -9.96 1.27 -14.15
C ARG A 26 -10.30 1.14 -12.69
N ARG A 27 -11.30 0.36 -12.40
CA ARG A 27 -11.69 0.06 -11.03
C ARG A 27 -11.16 -1.31 -10.66
N TYR A 28 -10.85 -1.47 -9.39
CA TYR A 28 -10.31 -2.72 -8.90
C TYR A 28 -10.73 -2.94 -7.45
N ARG A 29 -10.71 -4.21 -7.09
CA ARG A 29 -10.95 -4.62 -5.72
C ARG A 29 -9.60 -4.72 -5.02
N VAL A 30 -9.57 -4.33 -3.74
CA VAL A 30 -8.33 -4.32 -2.97
C VAL A 30 -8.49 -5.19 -1.75
N GLU A 31 -7.53 -6.08 -1.54
CA GLU A 31 -7.34 -6.78 -0.27
C GLU A 31 -5.97 -6.39 0.23
N MET A 32 -5.89 -5.90 1.46
CA MET A 32 -4.64 -5.46 2.03
C MET A 32 -4.50 -6.02 3.42
N ALA A 33 -3.27 -6.34 3.81
CA ALA A 33 -2.98 -6.80 5.16
C ALA A 33 -1.75 -6.06 5.67
N LEU A 34 -1.83 -5.62 6.91
CA LEU A 34 -0.71 -5.04 7.64
C LEU A 34 -0.39 -5.95 8.81
N ALA A 35 0.82 -6.45 8.87
CA ALA A 35 1.22 -7.42 9.88
C ALA A 35 2.60 -7.09 10.41
N ASP A 36 2.84 -7.48 11.66
CA ASP A 36 4.16 -7.33 12.26
C ASP A 36 5.16 -8.26 11.60
N LEU A 37 6.38 -7.80 11.51
CA LEU A 37 7.50 -8.64 11.10
C LEU A 37 8.26 -9.13 12.32
N PRO A 38 8.78 -10.36 12.28
CA PRO A 38 9.66 -10.82 13.35
C PRO A 38 10.86 -9.89 13.47
N GLY A 39 11.19 -9.50 14.69
CA GLY A 39 12.30 -8.59 14.90
C GLY A 39 11.93 -7.13 14.80
N GLY A 40 10.66 -6.82 14.58
CA GLY A 40 10.20 -5.43 14.50
C GLY A 40 10.07 -4.98 13.06
N GLY A 41 9.05 -4.23 12.79
CA GLY A 41 8.75 -3.76 11.45
C GLY A 41 7.35 -4.14 11.04
N LEU A 42 7.04 -3.86 9.79
CA LEU A 42 5.68 -3.97 9.29
C LEU A 42 5.72 -4.53 7.88
N ARG A 43 4.89 -5.51 7.61
CA ARG A 43 4.69 -5.99 6.24
C ARG A 43 3.35 -5.49 5.74
N CYS A 44 3.37 -4.83 4.59
CA CYS A 44 2.17 -4.42 3.89
C CYS A 44 2.03 -5.30 2.65
N SER A 45 0.99 -6.11 2.61
CA SER A 45 0.72 -6.98 1.47
C SER A 45 -0.59 -6.54 0.85
N PHE A 46 -0.68 -6.58 -0.48
CA PHE A 46 -1.93 -6.22 -1.12
C PHE A 46 -2.14 -7.01 -2.39
N ARG A 47 -3.40 -7.14 -2.75
CA ARG A 47 -3.84 -7.72 -4.02
C ARG A 47 -4.86 -6.78 -4.64
N HIS A 48 -4.60 -6.41 -5.89
CA HIS A 48 -5.54 -5.63 -6.69
C HIS A 48 -6.11 -6.54 -7.76
N THR A 49 -7.42 -6.72 -7.76
CA THR A 49 -8.11 -7.53 -8.75
C THR A 49 -8.97 -6.62 -9.58
N PHE A 50 -8.63 -6.48 -10.85
CA PHE A 50 -9.33 -5.55 -11.73
C PHE A 50 -10.62 -6.17 -12.22
N PHE A 51 -11.61 -5.33 -12.42
CA PHE A 51 -12.91 -5.80 -12.89
C PHE A 51 -12.89 -6.19 -14.36
N GLU A 52 -11.94 -5.64 -15.13
CA GLU A 52 -11.78 -6.06 -16.52
C GLU A 52 -11.05 -7.38 -16.56
N GLU A 53 -11.59 -8.33 -17.29
CA GLU A 53 -11.07 -9.68 -17.30
C GLU A 53 -9.68 -9.79 -17.89
N ASP A 54 -9.33 -8.87 -18.79
CA ASP A 54 -8.04 -8.95 -19.48
C ASP A 54 -6.92 -8.25 -18.70
N THR A 55 -7.22 -7.74 -17.52
CA THR A 55 -6.21 -7.02 -16.73
C THR A 55 -5.70 -7.96 -15.65
N PRO A 56 -4.40 -8.27 -15.63
CA PRO A 56 -3.86 -9.18 -14.62
C PRO A 56 -3.94 -8.57 -13.23
N GLU A 57 -4.11 -9.42 -12.24
CA GLU A 57 -4.10 -8.94 -10.87
C GLU A 57 -2.69 -8.53 -10.48
N VAL A 58 -2.60 -7.63 -9.50
CA VAL A 58 -1.33 -7.16 -8.95
C VAL A 58 -1.25 -7.65 -7.52
N VAL A 59 -0.17 -8.37 -7.20
CA VAL A 59 0.08 -8.87 -5.85
C VAL A 59 1.47 -8.42 -5.45
N GLN A 60 1.59 -7.78 -4.30
CA GLN A 60 2.88 -7.25 -3.87
C GLN A 60 2.96 -7.18 -2.35
N SER A 61 4.18 -7.20 -1.83
CA SER A 61 4.46 -7.04 -0.41
C SER A 61 5.64 -6.11 -0.23
N LEU A 62 5.51 -5.23 0.76
CA LEU A 62 6.59 -4.33 1.16
C LEU A 62 6.88 -4.56 2.62
N ASP A 63 8.15 -4.71 2.96
CA ASP A 63 8.60 -4.90 4.33
C ASP A 63 9.26 -3.62 4.80
N PHE A 64 8.68 -3.01 5.82
CA PHE A 64 9.17 -1.76 6.39
C PHE A 64 9.87 -2.05 7.69
N VAL A 65 11.02 -1.43 7.90
CA VAL A 65 11.73 -1.52 9.17
C VAL A 65 11.96 -0.12 9.68
N ALA A 66 11.95 0.03 10.99
CA ALA A 66 12.13 1.32 11.62
C ALA A 66 13.56 1.80 11.40
N GLY A 67 13.69 3.03 10.95
CA GLY A 67 14.95 3.74 10.94
C GLY A 67 15.04 4.60 12.17
N SER A 68 15.30 5.88 12.00
CA SER A 68 15.34 6.81 13.11
C SER A 68 14.00 7.50 13.24
N GLU A 69 13.45 7.48 14.44
CA GLU A 69 12.21 8.17 14.76
C GLU A 69 11.10 7.78 13.81
N SER A 70 10.67 8.71 12.96
CA SER A 70 9.54 8.48 12.05
C SER A 70 9.96 8.03 10.68
N ILE A 71 11.25 7.82 10.45
CA ILE A 71 11.72 7.42 9.13
C ILE A 71 11.83 5.91 9.07
N LEU A 72 11.34 5.36 7.98
CA LEU A 72 11.36 3.93 7.73
C LEU A 72 12.19 3.65 6.49
N SER A 73 12.74 2.47 6.40
CA SER A 73 13.22 1.95 5.14
C SER A 73 12.38 0.74 4.78
N PHE A 74 12.32 0.40 3.50
CA PHE A 74 11.52 -0.74 3.08
C PHE A 74 12.13 -1.45 1.89
N ARG A 75 11.72 -2.70 1.71
CA ARG A 75 12.03 -3.51 0.54
C ARG A 75 10.76 -4.06 -0.03
N MET A 76 10.72 -4.20 -1.36
CA MET A 76 9.64 -4.86 -2.06
C MET A 76 10.05 -6.31 -2.32
N GLN A 77 9.21 -7.25 -1.91
CA GLN A 77 9.54 -8.65 -2.09
C GLN A 77 9.59 -9.02 -3.56
N GLY A 78 10.63 -9.74 -3.94
CA GLY A 78 10.78 -10.20 -5.31
C GLY A 78 11.28 -9.16 -6.28
N LEU A 79 11.56 -7.95 -5.82
CA LEU A 79 12.04 -6.88 -6.68
C LEU A 79 13.27 -6.23 -6.06
N PRO A 80 14.16 -5.68 -6.89
CA PRO A 80 15.40 -5.08 -6.36
C PRO A 80 15.20 -3.67 -5.81
N TYR A 81 13.96 -3.25 -5.59
CA TYR A 81 13.68 -1.88 -5.17
C TYR A 81 13.64 -1.80 -3.66
N ALA A 82 14.26 -0.75 -3.15
CA ALA A 82 14.22 -0.42 -1.74
C ALA A 82 14.03 1.08 -1.67
N GLY A 83 13.43 1.55 -0.61
CA GLY A 83 13.16 2.97 -0.50
C GLY A 83 13.01 3.39 0.94
N ARG A 84 12.52 4.60 1.10
CA ARG A 84 12.32 5.20 2.39
C ARG A 84 10.90 5.67 2.53
N GLY A 85 10.44 5.72 3.76
CA GLY A 85 9.11 6.18 4.07
C GLY A 85 9.08 6.95 5.35
N TYR A 86 7.92 7.47 5.64
CA TYR A 86 7.65 8.25 6.84
C TYR A 86 6.41 7.67 7.49
N PHE A 87 6.46 7.45 8.79
CA PHE A 87 5.31 7.01 9.55
C PHE A 87 4.94 8.12 10.52
N GLY A 88 3.81 8.74 10.26
CA GLY A 88 3.29 9.78 11.12
C GLY A 88 2.25 9.21 12.07
N ARG A 89 1.47 10.09 12.67
CA ARG A 89 0.51 9.68 13.67
C ARG A 89 -0.56 8.76 13.10
N ASP A 90 -1.08 9.10 11.93
CA ASP A 90 -2.14 8.35 11.28
C ASP A 90 -1.89 8.22 9.79
N LEU A 91 -0.63 8.29 9.38
CA LEU A 91 -0.33 8.11 7.98
C LEU A 91 0.99 7.37 7.78
N LEU A 92 1.07 6.69 6.66
CA LEU A 92 2.28 6.04 6.20
C LEU A 92 2.50 6.51 4.77
N HIS A 93 3.65 7.13 4.52
CA HIS A 93 3.98 7.64 3.19
C HIS A 93 5.31 7.05 2.75
N TYR A 94 5.41 6.65 1.49
CA TYR A 94 6.67 6.14 0.98
C TYR A 94 6.80 6.43 -0.51
N THR A 95 8.05 6.44 -0.95
CA THR A 95 8.41 6.64 -2.34
C THR A 95 9.21 5.44 -2.81
N ILE A 96 8.82 4.86 -3.93
CA ILE A 96 9.51 3.72 -4.51
C ILE A 96 10.43 4.24 -5.60
N PRO A 97 11.76 4.07 -5.45
CA PRO A 97 12.73 4.63 -6.40
C PRO A 97 12.93 3.68 -7.58
N ILE A 98 12.06 3.75 -8.56
CA ILE A 98 12.19 2.97 -9.78
C ILE A 98 12.95 3.83 -10.79
N PRO A 99 13.97 3.28 -11.47
CA PRO A 99 14.73 4.06 -12.42
C PRO A 99 13.83 4.67 -13.49
N GLY A 100 13.98 5.98 -13.71
CA GLY A 100 13.19 6.70 -14.70
C GLY A 100 11.76 6.95 -14.32
N ASN A 101 11.40 6.70 -13.06
CA ASN A 101 10.03 6.88 -12.60
C ASN A 101 10.05 7.29 -11.13
N SER A 102 8.94 7.86 -10.68
CA SER A 102 8.73 8.18 -9.29
C SER A 102 7.34 7.69 -8.90
N VAL A 103 7.30 6.78 -7.95
CA VAL A 103 6.03 6.22 -7.45
C VAL A 103 5.91 6.63 -5.99
N GLU A 104 4.80 7.30 -5.65
CA GLU A 104 4.56 7.74 -4.29
C GLU A 104 3.25 7.17 -3.81
N VAL A 105 3.21 6.74 -2.57
CA VAL A 105 2.01 6.15 -1.98
C VAL A 105 1.83 6.69 -0.57
N THR A 106 0.60 7.03 -0.22
CA THR A 106 0.26 7.46 1.13
C THR A 106 -0.96 6.71 1.60
N HIS A 107 -0.86 6.16 2.80
CA HIS A 107 -1.97 5.52 3.49
C HIS A 107 -2.41 6.44 4.62
N PHE A 108 -3.66 6.86 4.60
CA PHE A 108 -4.25 7.67 5.67
C PHE A 108 -5.17 6.77 6.48
N PHE A 109 -4.78 6.50 7.73
CA PHE A 109 -5.55 5.60 8.57
C PHE A 109 -6.68 6.38 9.23
N THR A 110 -7.86 5.79 9.22
CA THR A 110 -9.05 6.38 9.83
C THR A 110 -9.50 5.46 10.97
N SER A 111 -10.58 5.85 11.64
CA SER A 111 -11.06 5.05 12.76
C SER A 111 -11.54 3.67 12.34
N ASP A 112 -11.96 3.49 11.08
CA ASP A 112 -12.53 2.23 10.63
C ASP A 112 -11.86 1.67 9.39
N GLY A 113 -10.79 2.28 8.91
CA GLY A 113 -10.14 1.78 7.70
C GLY A 113 -8.96 2.61 7.29
N VAL A 114 -8.75 2.68 5.98
CA VAL A 114 -7.63 3.42 5.42
C VAL A 114 -8.02 3.95 4.05
N VAL A 115 -7.55 5.16 3.75
CA VAL A 115 -7.64 5.73 2.40
C VAL A 115 -6.22 5.74 1.85
N VAL A 116 -6.06 5.18 0.66
CA VAL A 116 -4.75 5.11 0.01
C VAL A 116 -4.79 6.01 -1.20
N ALA A 117 -3.75 6.82 -1.36
CA ALA A 117 -3.57 7.64 -2.54
C ALA A 117 -2.16 7.41 -3.07
N GLY A 118 -2.06 7.23 -4.36
CA GLY A 118 -0.75 7.01 -4.96
C GLY A 118 -0.65 7.60 -6.34
N SER A 119 0.57 7.70 -6.82
CA SER A 119 0.83 8.20 -8.16
C SER A 119 2.11 7.59 -8.70
N SER A 120 2.18 7.51 -10.03
CA SER A 120 3.37 7.08 -10.74
C SER A 120 3.53 8.02 -11.93
N GLU A 121 4.73 8.57 -12.10
CA GLU A 121 4.97 9.50 -13.19
C GLU A 121 4.92 8.82 -14.55
N ARG A 122 5.29 7.55 -14.60
CA ARG A 122 5.30 6.79 -15.84
C ARG A 122 4.82 5.38 -15.59
N ASN A 123 3.71 5.03 -16.21
CA ASN A 123 3.31 3.63 -16.24
C ASN A 123 4.00 2.96 -17.44
N SER A 124 3.61 1.71 -17.75
CA SER A 124 4.21 0.98 -18.86
C SER A 124 4.00 1.65 -20.20
N ARG A 125 3.05 2.59 -20.30
CA ARG A 125 2.79 3.34 -21.52
C ARG A 125 3.39 4.74 -21.49
N GLY A 126 4.21 5.04 -20.47
CA GLY A 126 4.84 6.34 -20.34
C GLY A 126 3.90 7.43 -19.87
N ARG A 127 2.80 7.09 -19.25
CA ARG A 127 1.79 8.06 -18.82
C ARG A 127 1.78 8.20 -17.31
N TYR A 128 1.45 9.38 -16.85
CA TYR A 128 1.23 9.65 -15.45
C TYR A 128 -0.07 8.98 -15.02
N ILE A 129 -0.05 8.28 -13.90
CA ILE A 129 -1.26 7.69 -13.33
C ILE A 129 -1.37 8.08 -11.85
N MET A 130 -2.62 8.09 -11.38
CA MET A 130 -2.95 8.28 -9.97
C MET A 130 -3.96 7.23 -9.59
N TRP A 131 -3.93 6.81 -8.34
CA TRP A 131 -4.94 5.90 -7.83
C TRP A 131 -5.37 6.30 -6.44
N GLU A 132 -6.59 5.88 -6.10
CA GLU A 132 -7.19 6.17 -4.82
C GLU A 132 -7.97 4.95 -4.40
N GLU A 133 -7.84 4.56 -3.13
CA GLU A 133 -8.49 3.37 -2.60
C GLU A 133 -9.15 3.72 -1.28
N ARG A 134 -10.30 3.13 -1.02
CA ARG A 134 -11.01 3.28 0.25
C ARG A 134 -11.28 1.90 0.78
N LEU A 135 -10.68 1.58 1.92
CA LEU A 135 -10.70 0.24 2.49
C LEU A 135 -11.26 0.31 3.89
N LEU A 136 -12.06 -0.69 4.24
CA LEU A 136 -12.55 -0.86 5.59
C LEU A 136 -11.78 -1.97 6.25
N LYS A 137 -11.48 -1.77 7.51
CA LYS A 137 -10.80 -2.79 8.29
C LYS A 137 -11.81 -3.89 8.60
N ILE A 138 -11.46 -5.12 8.26
CA ILE A 138 -12.29 -6.26 8.60
C ILE A 138 -11.74 -6.86 9.87
N ALA A 139 -12.60 -7.53 10.60
CA ALA A 139 -12.21 -8.08 11.87
C ALA A 139 -11.11 -9.10 11.66
N ALA A 140 -9.94 -8.83 12.20
CA ALA A 140 -8.81 -9.70 11.98
C ALA A 140 -8.77 -10.84 12.97
N THR A 141 -9.53 -10.73 14.00
CA THR A 141 -9.43 -11.71 15.07
C THR A 141 -10.04 -13.03 14.71
N GLU A 142 -10.92 -13.03 13.75
CA GLU A 142 -11.57 -14.27 13.47
C GLU A 142 -10.62 -15.30 13.04
N ARG A 143 -9.51 -14.94 12.43
CA ARG A 143 -8.65 -15.99 12.00
C ARG A 143 -7.79 -16.47 13.12
N ASN A 144 -7.71 -15.78 14.20
CA ASN A 144 -6.85 -16.19 15.28
C ASN A 144 -7.39 -17.32 16.05
N GLU A 145 -8.64 -17.52 15.91
CA GLU A 145 -9.19 -18.59 16.64
C GLU A 145 -8.87 -19.86 16.05
N GLY A 146 -8.42 -19.84 14.90
CA GLY A 146 -8.10 -21.08 14.20
C GLY A 146 -7.39 -22.06 15.03
#